data_11ffe39b3fbfd3f0d0daa9e5b27e0abc
#
_entry.id   11ffe39b3fbfd3f0d0daa9e5b27e0abc
#
_cell.length_a   1.000
_cell.length_b   1.000
_cell.length_c   1.000
_cell.angle_alpha   90.00
_cell.angle_beta   90.00
_cell.angle_gamma   90.00
#
_symmetry.space_group_name_H-M   'P 1'
#
loop_
_entity.id
_entity.type
_entity.pdbx_description
1 polymer ?
#
loop_
_entity_poly.entity_id
_entity_poly.type
_entity_poly.pdbx_seq_one_letter_code
_entity_poly.pdbx_strand_id
1 'polypeptide(L)'
;MKNYKLSIIIPTFNLENTIDNAFNSIKCQSIGFEDIEVIFVDDNSTDNTLSKLEDFSKKYENVNVYTTSKNSGYAGAPRNIGLEKATSDYVLFLDGDDELLVNACEVLYEKIQFYNTDIVIGGHINVYSNGIFEHYPPLLHNNESFFKNVLNPQLLNINPAISAKLFNRHLLTSNSINFPEGIPGEDLVFLLESLLNSRNALTLNNFYTYFRNLGDESVTLKLTNEYFYGLIKAYLIASDLFEKHGVDDNIQEIVFHNHLSFFTERVMSEYYCEDCNDAELSEIFSSELFDELSGKEIFKNNPNFSQYFERMKNGEYNNRDLLNNIYQTFNFDSEIISDLKYVKNEISKLNIQPNRIQEDNIHLKKVNKELSEENERLTSELNEIKSSKLWKLKNKF
;
A
#
# COMPACT_ATOMS: atom_id res chain seq x y z
N MET A 1 -16.44 -12.36 22.83
CA MET A 1 -15.37 -11.65 22.11
C MET A 1 -15.89 -10.26 21.76
N LYS A 2 -15.07 -9.24 21.84
CA LYS A 2 -15.45 -7.89 21.43
C LYS A 2 -15.64 -7.87 19.91
N ASN A 3 -16.70 -7.25 19.44
CA ASN A 3 -16.96 -7.18 18.00
C ASN A 3 -16.39 -5.86 17.47
N TYR A 4 -15.24 -5.92 16.81
CA TYR A 4 -14.59 -4.75 16.20
C TYR A 4 -15.22 -4.44 14.84
N LYS A 5 -15.27 -3.17 14.46
CA LYS A 5 -15.73 -2.74 13.13
C LYS A 5 -14.77 -3.15 12.01
N LEU A 6 -13.46 -3.03 12.27
CA LEU A 6 -12.41 -3.46 11.36
C LEU A 6 -11.15 -3.87 12.12
N SER A 7 -10.30 -4.69 11.48
CA SER A 7 -8.94 -5.00 11.93
C SER A 7 -7.95 -4.23 11.08
N ILE A 8 -6.96 -3.58 11.72
CA ILE A 8 -5.80 -3.00 11.04
C ILE A 8 -4.60 -3.92 11.27
N ILE A 9 -4.00 -4.40 10.19
CA ILE A 9 -2.83 -5.29 10.19
C ILE A 9 -1.60 -4.48 9.82
N ILE A 10 -0.60 -4.48 10.70
CA ILE A 10 0.61 -3.66 10.57
C ILE A 10 1.84 -4.58 10.62
N PRO A 11 2.48 -4.86 9.46
CA PRO A 11 3.80 -5.48 9.44
C PRO A 11 4.84 -4.50 9.97
N THR A 12 5.77 -4.97 10.80
CA THR A 12 6.83 -4.13 11.36
C THR A 12 8.19 -4.82 11.29
N PHE A 13 9.22 -4.05 10.92
CA PHE A 13 10.61 -4.49 10.98
C PHE A 13 11.53 -3.27 11.14
N ASN A 14 12.21 -3.16 12.30
CA ASN A 14 13.14 -2.07 12.60
C ASN A 14 12.54 -0.66 12.43
N LEU A 15 11.40 -0.41 13.08
CA LEU A 15 10.63 0.83 13.00
C LEU A 15 10.59 1.60 14.33
N GLU A 16 11.61 1.46 15.19
CA GLU A 16 11.61 2.11 16.50
C GLU A 16 11.41 3.63 16.44
N ASN A 17 11.76 4.28 15.33
CA ASN A 17 11.65 5.73 15.17
C ASN A 17 10.31 6.20 14.56
N THR A 18 9.55 5.33 13.91
CA THR A 18 8.35 5.69 13.13
C THR A 18 7.07 5.09 13.67
N ILE A 19 7.14 3.92 14.31
CA ILE A 19 5.96 3.14 14.73
C ILE A 19 5.02 3.90 15.67
N ASP A 20 5.53 4.83 16.48
CA ASP A 20 4.69 5.68 17.33
C ASP A 20 3.76 6.58 16.51
N ASN A 21 4.21 7.10 15.36
CA ASN A 21 3.39 7.93 14.48
C ASN A 21 2.26 7.11 13.84
N ALA A 22 2.58 5.94 13.29
CA ALA A 22 1.60 5.02 12.73
C ALA A 22 0.54 4.65 13.79
N PHE A 23 0.97 4.27 14.99
CA PHE A 23 0.05 3.91 16.07
C PHE A 23 -0.80 5.11 16.55
N ASN A 24 -0.21 6.30 16.64
CA ASN A 24 -0.95 7.52 17.00
C ASN A 24 -2.01 7.86 15.95
N SER A 25 -1.72 7.68 14.66
CA SER A 25 -2.71 7.90 13.58
C SER A 25 -3.92 6.96 13.70
N ILE A 26 -3.70 5.70 14.15
CA ILE A 26 -4.77 4.74 14.43
C ILE A 26 -5.58 5.14 15.66
N LYS A 27 -4.93 5.58 16.73
CA LYS A 27 -5.63 6.05 17.95
C LYS A 27 -6.51 7.26 17.71
N CYS A 28 -6.16 8.09 16.74
CA CYS A 28 -6.89 9.31 16.41
C CYS A 28 -8.00 9.10 15.38
N GLN A 29 -8.32 7.85 15.00
CA GLN A 29 -9.37 7.58 14.02
C GLN A 29 -10.76 7.99 14.54
N SER A 30 -11.53 8.70 13.70
CA SER A 30 -12.87 9.20 14.02
C SER A 30 -13.91 8.11 14.26
N ILE A 31 -13.69 6.90 13.74
CA ILE A 31 -14.54 5.73 13.97
C ILE A 31 -14.54 5.27 15.45
N GLY A 32 -13.56 5.69 16.24
CA GLY A 32 -13.32 5.27 17.62
C GLY A 32 -12.25 4.18 17.72
N PHE A 33 -11.18 4.46 18.47
CA PHE A 33 -10.05 3.53 18.64
C PHE A 33 -10.48 2.18 19.24
N GLU A 34 -11.44 2.20 20.13
CA GLU A 34 -12.01 1.00 20.77
C GLU A 34 -12.78 0.09 19.82
N ASP A 35 -13.21 0.59 18.67
CA ASP A 35 -13.93 -0.18 17.63
C ASP A 35 -12.96 -0.78 16.59
N ILE A 36 -11.66 -0.51 16.72
CA ILE A 36 -10.59 -1.02 15.85
C ILE A 36 -9.84 -2.14 16.55
N GLU A 37 -9.68 -3.28 15.89
CA GLU A 37 -8.70 -4.29 16.29
C GLU A 37 -7.35 -3.95 15.64
N VAL A 38 -6.30 -3.78 16.44
CA VAL A 38 -4.95 -3.47 15.97
C VAL A 38 -4.08 -4.71 16.09
N ILE A 39 -3.49 -5.15 14.99
CA ILE A 39 -2.67 -6.36 14.90
C ILE A 39 -1.30 -5.98 14.35
N PHE A 40 -0.33 -5.88 15.24
CA PHE A 40 1.06 -5.76 14.85
C PHE A 40 1.67 -7.14 14.63
N VAL A 41 2.44 -7.28 13.56
CA VAL A 41 3.23 -8.48 13.30
C VAL A 41 4.68 -8.07 13.09
N ASP A 42 5.51 -8.30 14.10
CA ASP A 42 6.92 -7.98 14.08
C ASP A 42 7.71 -9.05 13.32
N ASP A 43 8.38 -8.65 12.27
CA ASP A 43 9.17 -9.53 11.41
C ASP A 43 10.60 -9.74 11.94
N ASN A 44 10.69 -10.08 13.24
CA ASN A 44 11.93 -10.33 13.94
C ASN A 44 12.86 -9.10 13.96
N SER A 45 12.34 -7.96 14.42
CA SER A 45 13.12 -6.72 14.59
C SER A 45 14.31 -6.89 15.52
N THR A 46 15.39 -6.16 15.22
CA THR A 46 16.65 -6.16 15.99
C THR A 46 16.86 -4.88 16.80
N ASP A 47 15.99 -3.89 16.64
CA ASP A 47 15.93 -2.64 17.39
C ASP A 47 14.86 -2.70 18.50
N ASN A 48 14.45 -1.55 19.05
CA ASN A 48 13.45 -1.48 20.11
C ASN A 48 12.00 -1.59 19.62
N THR A 49 11.74 -1.89 18.34
CA THR A 49 10.38 -1.96 17.78
C THR A 49 9.49 -2.90 18.57
N LEU A 50 9.90 -4.17 18.75
CA LEU A 50 9.11 -5.19 19.46
C LEU A 50 8.78 -4.75 20.89
N SER A 51 9.73 -4.18 21.60
CA SER A 51 9.51 -3.69 22.97
C SER A 51 8.44 -2.61 23.04
N LYS A 52 8.41 -1.68 22.07
CA LYS A 52 7.36 -0.65 21.97
C LYS A 52 5.99 -1.27 21.67
N LEU A 53 5.92 -2.24 20.77
CA LEU A 53 4.67 -2.93 20.43
C LEU A 53 4.10 -3.69 21.65
N GLU A 54 4.95 -4.36 22.41
CA GLU A 54 4.55 -5.02 23.66
C GLU A 54 4.01 -4.02 24.71
N ASP A 55 4.58 -2.83 24.79
CA ASP A 55 4.09 -1.79 25.70
C ASP A 55 2.73 -1.25 25.22
N PHE A 56 2.47 -1.14 23.90
CA PHE A 56 1.14 -0.83 23.38
C PHE A 56 0.12 -1.91 23.74
N SER A 57 0.44 -3.19 23.57
CA SER A 57 -0.47 -4.30 23.87
C SER A 57 -0.77 -4.43 25.37
N LYS A 58 0.18 -4.12 26.26
CA LYS A 58 -0.06 -4.06 27.70
C LYS A 58 -1.02 -2.94 28.11
N LYS A 59 -1.04 -1.83 27.34
CA LYS A 59 -1.84 -0.63 27.64
C LYS A 59 -3.23 -0.66 27.04
N TYR A 60 -3.43 -1.33 25.92
CA TYR A 60 -4.66 -1.32 25.14
C TYR A 60 -5.14 -2.72 24.82
N GLU A 61 -6.35 -3.09 25.27
CA GLU A 61 -6.94 -4.44 25.12
C GLU A 61 -7.25 -4.80 23.66
N ASN A 62 -7.39 -3.83 22.78
CA ASN A 62 -7.65 -4.01 21.35
C ASN A 62 -6.38 -4.10 20.49
N VAL A 63 -5.21 -4.12 21.12
CA VAL A 63 -3.90 -4.22 20.46
C VAL A 63 -3.29 -5.59 20.71
N ASN A 64 -3.01 -6.31 19.63
CA ASN A 64 -2.39 -7.62 19.64
C ASN A 64 -1.03 -7.55 18.93
N VAL A 65 -0.04 -8.28 19.43
CA VAL A 65 1.31 -8.37 18.87
C VAL A 65 1.66 -9.82 18.60
N TYR A 66 2.11 -10.09 17.41
CA TYR A 66 2.64 -11.39 16.98
C TYR A 66 4.04 -11.19 16.40
N THR A 67 4.81 -12.27 16.30
CA THR A 67 6.19 -12.23 15.79
C THR A 67 6.42 -13.37 14.81
N THR A 68 7.23 -13.15 13.80
CA THR A 68 7.78 -14.20 12.96
C THR A 68 8.98 -14.88 13.64
N SER A 69 9.27 -16.11 13.27
CA SER A 69 10.45 -16.82 13.83
C SER A 69 11.79 -16.33 13.27
N LYS A 70 11.77 -15.65 12.15
CA LYS A 70 12.92 -15.05 11.44
C LYS A 70 12.42 -13.93 10.54
N ASN A 71 13.28 -12.99 10.18
CA ASN A 71 12.94 -11.99 9.18
C ASN A 71 12.60 -12.66 7.83
N SER A 72 11.48 -12.29 7.25
CA SER A 72 10.95 -12.85 5.99
C SER A 72 11.39 -12.07 4.75
N GLY A 73 12.01 -10.89 4.93
CA GLY A 73 12.54 -10.03 3.88
C GLY A 73 11.54 -9.04 3.30
N TYR A 74 10.26 -9.37 3.26
CA TYR A 74 9.17 -8.53 2.72
C TYR A 74 7.92 -8.64 3.59
N ALA A 75 6.97 -7.72 3.39
CA ALA A 75 5.79 -7.61 4.26
C ALA A 75 4.73 -8.72 4.06
N GLY A 76 4.86 -9.57 3.05
CA GLY A 76 3.87 -10.60 2.73
C GLY A 76 3.62 -11.58 3.87
N ALA A 77 4.67 -12.19 4.42
CA ALA A 77 4.53 -13.17 5.50
C ALA A 77 3.93 -12.57 6.79
N PRO A 78 4.40 -11.42 7.33
CA PRO A 78 3.76 -10.81 8.48
C PRO A 78 2.32 -10.37 8.21
N ARG A 79 1.96 -9.89 7.00
CA ARG A 79 0.58 -9.56 6.65
C ARG A 79 -0.32 -10.80 6.63
N ASN A 80 0.17 -11.95 6.15
CA ASN A 80 -0.56 -13.23 6.18
C ASN A 80 -0.84 -13.69 7.61
N ILE A 81 0.14 -13.61 8.50
CA ILE A 81 -0.06 -13.90 9.93
C ILE A 81 -1.14 -12.97 10.52
N GLY A 82 -1.06 -11.67 10.25
CA GLY A 82 -2.06 -10.72 10.70
C GLY A 82 -3.47 -11.04 10.18
N LEU A 83 -3.60 -11.42 8.91
CA LEU A 83 -4.87 -11.80 8.29
C LEU A 83 -5.48 -13.06 8.95
N GLU A 84 -4.65 -14.06 9.28
CA GLU A 84 -5.08 -15.25 10.03
C GLU A 84 -5.62 -14.90 11.43
N LYS A 85 -5.00 -13.91 12.09
CA LYS A 85 -5.36 -13.49 13.46
C LYS A 85 -6.50 -12.47 13.51
N ALA A 86 -6.83 -11.81 12.41
CA ALA A 86 -7.91 -10.83 12.34
C ALA A 86 -9.27 -11.44 12.66
N THR A 87 -10.05 -10.75 13.51
CA THR A 87 -11.36 -11.25 13.98
C THR A 87 -12.54 -10.50 13.40
N SER A 88 -12.37 -9.25 12.93
CA SER A 88 -13.44 -8.46 12.33
C SER A 88 -13.77 -8.89 10.90
N ASP A 89 -14.96 -8.49 10.43
CA ASP A 89 -15.43 -8.80 9.07
C ASP A 89 -14.66 -8.02 7.99
N TYR A 90 -13.97 -6.95 8.37
CA TYR A 90 -13.22 -6.10 7.46
C TYR A 90 -11.78 -5.94 7.90
N VAL A 91 -10.87 -5.95 6.93
CA VAL A 91 -9.44 -5.78 7.18
C VAL A 91 -8.85 -4.65 6.35
N LEU A 92 -7.98 -3.87 6.98
CA LEU A 92 -7.15 -2.84 6.38
C LEU A 92 -5.70 -3.17 6.69
N PHE A 93 -4.80 -2.95 5.75
CA PHE A 93 -3.36 -3.06 5.97
C PHE A 93 -2.77 -1.65 6.08
N LEU A 94 -1.79 -1.47 6.94
CA LEU A 94 -1.05 -0.21 7.09
C LEU A 94 0.43 -0.54 7.28
N ASP A 95 1.30 0.06 6.48
CA ASP A 95 2.74 -0.07 6.70
C ASP A 95 3.15 0.72 7.96
N GLY A 96 4.06 0.16 8.75
CA GLY A 96 4.36 0.68 10.09
C GLY A 96 5.14 2.00 10.11
N ASP A 97 5.54 2.51 8.96
CA ASP A 97 6.16 3.83 8.75
C ASP A 97 5.20 4.86 8.16
N ASP A 98 3.94 4.46 7.83
CA ASP A 98 2.90 5.30 7.26
C ASP A 98 1.89 5.78 8.31
N GLU A 99 1.08 6.78 7.96
CA GLU A 99 0.08 7.38 8.86
C GLU A 99 -1.30 7.47 8.20
N LEU A 100 -2.35 6.96 8.85
CA LEU A 100 -3.72 7.11 8.38
C LEU A 100 -4.23 8.56 8.52
N LEU A 101 -5.04 9.04 7.58
CA LEU A 101 -5.83 10.23 7.78
C LEU A 101 -6.93 9.96 8.81
N VAL A 102 -7.28 10.99 9.59
CA VAL A 102 -8.12 10.87 10.80
C VAL A 102 -9.49 10.21 10.58
N ASN A 103 -10.07 10.33 9.39
CA ASN A 103 -11.38 9.77 9.03
C ASN A 103 -11.30 8.59 8.05
N ALA A 104 -10.11 8.06 7.82
CA ALA A 104 -9.90 6.99 6.84
C ALA A 104 -10.73 5.74 7.15
N CYS A 105 -10.63 5.23 8.38
CA CYS A 105 -11.34 4.02 8.78
C CYS A 105 -12.86 4.21 8.77
N GLU A 106 -13.36 5.35 9.22
CA GLU A 106 -14.79 5.65 9.25
C GLU A 106 -15.39 5.69 7.85
N VAL A 107 -14.78 6.46 6.95
CA VAL A 107 -15.28 6.61 5.57
C VAL A 107 -15.21 5.27 4.82
N LEU A 108 -14.10 4.55 4.90
CA LEU A 108 -13.97 3.24 4.25
C LEU A 108 -15.02 2.25 4.79
N TYR A 109 -15.22 2.22 6.11
CA TYR A 109 -16.18 1.34 6.77
C TYR A 109 -17.62 1.67 6.38
N GLU A 110 -18.02 2.95 6.40
CA GLU A 110 -19.35 3.37 5.98
C GLU A 110 -19.62 3.04 4.51
N LYS A 111 -18.64 3.24 3.65
CA LYS A 111 -18.78 2.97 2.21
C LYS A 111 -18.89 1.48 1.91
N ILE A 112 -18.08 0.62 2.54
CA ILE A 112 -18.16 -0.83 2.33
C ILE A 112 -19.52 -1.38 2.77
N GLN A 113 -20.07 -0.85 3.87
CA GLN A 113 -21.39 -1.19 4.37
C GLN A 113 -22.51 -0.69 3.46
N PHE A 114 -22.48 0.59 3.09
CA PHE A 114 -23.53 1.24 2.31
C PHE A 114 -23.68 0.61 0.92
N TYR A 115 -22.56 0.37 0.23
CA TYR A 115 -22.57 -0.23 -1.12
C TYR A 115 -22.62 -1.76 -1.09
N ASN A 116 -22.51 -2.39 0.08
CA ASN A 116 -22.37 -3.85 0.22
C ASN A 116 -21.31 -4.40 -0.77
N THR A 117 -20.16 -3.75 -0.78
CA THR A 117 -19.06 -4.08 -1.69
C THR A 117 -18.02 -4.96 -0.98
N ASP A 118 -17.23 -5.69 -1.77
CA ASP A 118 -16.18 -6.55 -1.23
C ASP A 118 -14.88 -5.78 -0.96
N ILE A 119 -14.64 -4.70 -1.72
CA ILE A 119 -13.43 -3.89 -1.62
C ILE A 119 -13.78 -2.42 -1.78
N VAL A 120 -13.26 -1.56 -0.90
CA VAL A 120 -13.27 -0.10 -1.05
C VAL A 120 -11.85 0.40 -1.16
N ILE A 121 -11.58 1.23 -2.14
CA ILE A 121 -10.25 1.72 -2.50
C ILE A 121 -10.23 3.24 -2.41
N GLY A 122 -9.41 3.78 -1.53
CA GLY A 122 -9.09 5.20 -1.45
C GLY A 122 -7.76 5.54 -2.11
N GLY A 123 -7.42 6.81 -2.17
CA GLY A 123 -6.12 7.31 -2.60
C GLY A 123 -5.11 7.40 -1.46
N HIS A 124 -3.89 7.82 -1.80
CA HIS A 124 -2.84 8.13 -0.83
C HIS A 124 -2.11 9.42 -1.21
N ILE A 125 -1.37 9.95 -0.25
CA ILE A 125 -0.52 11.13 -0.42
C ILE A 125 0.91 10.73 -0.11
N ASN A 126 1.81 10.81 -1.09
CA ASN A 126 3.23 10.66 -0.86
C ASN A 126 3.78 11.90 -0.15
N VAL A 127 4.54 11.68 0.90
CA VAL A 127 5.20 12.72 1.68
C VAL A 127 6.71 12.53 1.55
N TYR A 128 7.38 13.47 0.92
CA TYR A 128 8.83 13.46 0.72
C TYR A 128 9.55 14.21 1.85
N SER A 129 10.81 13.85 2.12
CA SER A 129 11.65 14.48 3.15
C SER A 129 11.84 15.99 2.96
N ASN A 130 11.74 16.49 1.72
CA ASN A 130 11.79 17.91 1.37
C ASN A 130 10.48 18.68 1.57
N GLY A 131 9.43 18.02 2.12
CA GLY A 131 8.11 18.61 2.37
C GLY A 131 7.21 18.70 1.14
N ILE A 132 7.55 18.05 0.05
CA ILE A 132 6.66 17.92 -1.12
C ILE A 132 5.59 16.88 -0.82
N PHE A 133 4.35 17.13 -1.29
CA PHE A 133 3.21 16.23 -1.22
C PHE A 133 2.72 15.92 -2.63
N GLU A 134 2.56 14.65 -2.95
CA GLU A 134 1.98 14.19 -4.21
C GLU A 134 0.73 13.36 -3.96
N HIS A 135 -0.35 13.68 -4.65
CA HIS A 135 -1.65 13.07 -4.48
C HIS A 135 -1.86 11.95 -5.49
N TYR A 136 -2.18 10.76 -5.03
CA TYR A 136 -2.44 9.57 -5.84
C TYR A 136 -3.87 9.09 -5.62
N PRO A 137 -4.87 9.63 -6.36
CA PRO A 137 -6.23 9.11 -6.34
C PRO A 137 -6.28 7.73 -7.01
N PRO A 138 -7.26 6.86 -6.67
CA PRO A 138 -7.43 5.58 -7.36
C PRO A 138 -7.68 5.75 -8.87
N LEU A 139 -8.56 6.69 -9.23
CA LEU A 139 -8.87 7.07 -10.60
C LEU A 139 -8.99 8.60 -10.70
N LEU A 140 -8.77 9.14 -11.90
CA LEU A 140 -8.73 10.58 -12.14
C LEU A 140 -10.11 11.20 -12.37
N HIS A 141 -11.15 10.40 -12.60
CA HIS A 141 -12.48 10.87 -12.98
C HIS A 141 -13.52 10.45 -11.95
N ASN A 142 -14.56 11.29 -11.80
CA ASN A 142 -15.65 11.14 -10.84
C ASN A 142 -15.19 11.18 -9.37
N ASN A 143 -16.13 11.38 -8.45
CA ASN A 143 -15.83 11.35 -7.01
C ASN A 143 -15.73 9.90 -6.51
N GLU A 144 -16.60 9.04 -7.02
CA GLU A 144 -16.69 7.62 -6.68
C GLU A 144 -17.01 6.83 -7.93
N SER A 145 -16.47 5.60 -8.06
CA SER A 145 -16.80 4.69 -9.14
C SER A 145 -17.11 3.30 -8.59
N PHE A 146 -18.33 2.82 -8.85
CA PHE A 146 -18.77 1.49 -8.42
C PHE A 146 -18.68 0.50 -9.58
N PHE A 147 -17.88 -0.52 -9.42
CA PHE A 147 -17.61 -1.56 -10.40
C PHE A 147 -18.40 -2.83 -10.07
N LYS A 148 -19.49 -3.08 -10.80
CA LYS A 148 -20.22 -4.37 -10.78
C LYS A 148 -19.47 -5.46 -11.52
N ASN A 149 -18.66 -5.09 -12.50
CA ASN A 149 -17.78 -5.98 -13.24
C ASN A 149 -16.33 -5.62 -12.89
N VAL A 150 -15.66 -6.54 -12.25
CA VAL A 150 -14.27 -6.38 -11.81
C VAL A 150 -13.25 -6.61 -12.94
N LEU A 151 -13.66 -7.24 -14.04
CA LEU A 151 -12.87 -7.35 -15.27
C LEU A 151 -12.92 -6.00 -16.02
N ASN A 152 -12.43 -4.96 -15.38
CA ASN A 152 -12.36 -3.61 -15.91
C ASN A 152 -10.90 -3.15 -15.90
N PRO A 153 -10.34 -2.70 -17.03
CA PRO A 153 -8.92 -2.33 -17.12
C PRO A 153 -8.55 -1.18 -16.19
N GLN A 154 -9.43 -0.20 -15.97
CA GLN A 154 -9.16 0.90 -15.03
C GLN A 154 -9.04 0.39 -13.59
N LEU A 155 -9.92 -0.55 -13.18
CA LEU A 155 -9.90 -1.13 -11.84
C LEU A 155 -8.67 -2.03 -11.63
N LEU A 156 -8.36 -2.91 -12.59
CA LEU A 156 -7.23 -3.84 -12.49
C LEU A 156 -5.86 -3.14 -12.62
N ASN A 157 -5.85 -1.90 -13.08
CA ASN A 157 -4.65 -1.07 -13.25
C ASN A 157 -4.45 -0.03 -12.13
N ILE A 158 -5.22 -0.12 -11.05
CA ILE A 158 -5.07 0.76 -9.89
C ILE A 158 -3.72 0.50 -9.20
N ASN A 159 -3.14 1.57 -8.64
CA ASN A 159 -1.91 1.47 -7.83
C ASN A 159 -2.04 0.33 -6.79
N PRO A 160 -1.13 -0.64 -6.78
CA PRO A 160 -1.22 -1.82 -5.92
C PRO A 160 -1.00 -1.54 -4.43
N ALA A 161 -0.50 -0.35 -4.03
CA ALA A 161 -0.28 -0.02 -2.63
C ALA A 161 -1.47 -0.43 -1.75
N ILE A 162 -1.23 -1.33 -0.79
CA ILE A 162 -2.31 -2.03 -0.09
C ILE A 162 -2.96 -1.20 1.01
N SER A 163 -2.22 -0.24 1.58
CA SER A 163 -2.64 0.56 2.74
C SER A 163 -3.82 1.51 2.49
N ALA A 164 -4.19 1.72 1.22
CA ALA A 164 -5.32 2.57 0.84
C ALA A 164 -6.67 1.82 0.76
N LYS A 165 -6.75 0.55 1.17
CA LYS A 165 -7.85 -0.34 0.81
C LYS A 165 -8.44 -1.06 2.02
N LEU A 166 -9.78 -1.14 2.06
CA LEU A 166 -10.53 -1.95 3.01
C LEU A 166 -11.14 -3.15 2.31
N PHE A 167 -10.90 -4.34 2.84
CA PHE A 167 -11.33 -5.61 2.26
C PHE A 167 -12.37 -6.29 3.15
N ASN A 168 -13.36 -6.93 2.53
CA ASN A 168 -14.19 -7.92 3.20
C ASN A 168 -13.32 -9.16 3.50
N ARG A 169 -13.10 -9.46 4.78
CA ARG A 169 -12.25 -10.59 5.22
C ARG A 169 -12.76 -11.93 4.72
N HIS A 170 -14.07 -12.10 4.59
CA HIS A 170 -14.64 -13.35 4.07
C HIS A 170 -14.25 -13.58 2.59
N LEU A 171 -14.16 -12.53 1.77
CA LEU A 171 -13.61 -12.66 0.41
C LEU A 171 -12.22 -13.29 0.44
N LEU A 172 -11.34 -12.80 1.29
CA LEU A 172 -9.95 -13.25 1.37
C LEU A 172 -9.85 -14.69 1.89
N THR A 173 -10.52 -14.98 3.00
CA THR A 173 -10.43 -16.30 3.66
C THR A 173 -11.13 -17.41 2.89
N SER A 174 -12.30 -17.15 2.26
CA SER A 174 -13.03 -18.17 1.49
C SER A 174 -12.36 -18.56 0.19
N ASN A 175 -11.56 -17.67 -0.39
CA ASN A 175 -10.79 -17.92 -1.61
C ASN A 175 -9.31 -18.24 -1.33
N SER A 176 -8.91 -18.34 -0.05
CA SER A 176 -7.52 -18.58 0.36
C SER A 176 -6.52 -17.58 -0.23
N ILE A 177 -6.94 -16.30 -0.35
CA ILE A 177 -6.11 -15.23 -0.89
C ILE A 177 -5.09 -14.82 0.17
N ASN A 178 -3.81 -14.92 -0.20
CA ASN A 178 -2.67 -14.59 0.65
C ASN A 178 -1.65 -13.77 -0.14
N PHE A 179 -0.83 -13.02 0.57
CA PHE A 179 0.33 -12.38 -0.04
C PHE A 179 1.37 -13.44 -0.42
N PRO A 180 1.99 -13.37 -1.61
CA PRO A 180 3.22 -14.10 -1.88
C PRO A 180 4.30 -13.73 -0.85
N GLU A 181 5.00 -14.74 -0.35
CA GLU A 181 6.04 -14.54 0.67
C GLU A 181 7.43 -14.46 0.06
N GLY A 182 8.28 -13.60 0.63
CA GLY A 182 9.69 -13.50 0.28
C GLY A 182 9.97 -12.92 -1.11
N ILE A 183 9.03 -12.19 -1.71
CA ILE A 183 9.24 -11.48 -2.98
C ILE A 183 8.66 -10.06 -2.92
N PRO A 184 9.27 -9.08 -3.60
CA PRO A 184 8.64 -7.78 -3.85
C PRO A 184 7.48 -7.92 -4.86
N GLY A 185 6.56 -6.95 -4.84
CA GLY A 185 5.37 -6.99 -5.69
C GLY A 185 4.25 -7.88 -5.16
N GLU A 186 4.36 -8.32 -3.91
CA GLU A 186 3.34 -9.08 -3.19
C GLU A 186 1.99 -8.34 -3.15
N ASP A 187 2.02 -7.01 -3.04
CA ASP A 187 0.84 -6.15 -3.06
C ASP A 187 0.08 -6.24 -4.37
N LEU A 188 0.79 -6.27 -5.51
CA LEU A 188 0.20 -6.43 -6.83
C LEU A 188 -0.57 -7.74 -6.94
N VAL A 189 0.08 -8.83 -6.59
CA VAL A 189 -0.51 -10.17 -6.68
C VAL A 189 -1.74 -10.27 -5.78
N PHE A 190 -1.61 -9.85 -4.53
CA PHE A 190 -2.70 -9.88 -3.56
C PHE A 190 -3.90 -9.03 -4.02
N LEU A 191 -3.64 -7.82 -4.52
CA LEU A 191 -4.71 -6.94 -5.02
C LEU A 191 -5.41 -7.54 -6.24
N LEU A 192 -4.66 -8.02 -7.23
CA LEU A 192 -5.23 -8.64 -8.44
C LEU A 192 -6.07 -9.85 -8.07
N GLU A 193 -5.55 -10.77 -7.25
CA GLU A 193 -6.30 -11.95 -6.81
C GLU A 193 -7.56 -11.58 -6.04
N SER A 194 -7.48 -10.56 -5.17
CA SER A 194 -8.63 -10.04 -4.42
C SER A 194 -9.70 -9.44 -5.36
N LEU A 195 -9.29 -8.62 -6.34
CA LEU A 195 -10.20 -8.03 -7.32
C LEU A 195 -10.86 -9.11 -8.19
N LEU A 196 -10.06 -10.04 -8.74
CA LEU A 196 -10.55 -11.09 -9.63
C LEU A 196 -11.55 -12.06 -8.96
N ASN A 197 -11.48 -12.22 -7.63
CA ASN A 197 -12.41 -13.03 -6.85
C ASN A 197 -13.56 -12.21 -6.22
N SER A 198 -13.53 -10.87 -6.32
CA SER A 198 -14.57 -10.02 -5.73
C SER A 198 -15.82 -9.95 -6.62
N ARG A 199 -16.99 -9.76 -6.00
CA ARG A 199 -18.27 -9.54 -6.70
C ARG A 199 -18.34 -8.13 -7.29
N ASN A 200 -17.72 -7.18 -6.62
CA ASN A 200 -17.75 -5.76 -6.95
C ASN A 200 -16.68 -5.00 -6.15
N ALA A 201 -16.34 -3.80 -6.60
CA ALA A 201 -15.43 -2.91 -5.92
C ALA A 201 -15.90 -1.45 -6.03
N LEU A 202 -15.50 -0.61 -5.08
CA LEU A 202 -15.76 0.82 -5.06
C LEU A 202 -14.44 1.58 -4.97
N THR A 203 -14.26 2.61 -5.80
CA THR A 203 -13.14 3.55 -5.68
C THR A 203 -13.64 4.91 -5.21
N LEU A 204 -12.90 5.52 -4.28
CA LEU A 204 -13.14 6.86 -3.73
C LEU A 204 -12.08 7.81 -4.30
N ASN A 205 -12.36 8.40 -5.45
CA ASN A 205 -11.35 9.06 -6.27
C ASN A 205 -10.91 10.44 -5.72
N ASN A 206 -11.73 11.06 -4.87
CA ASN A 206 -11.41 12.32 -4.21
C ASN A 206 -11.17 12.16 -2.70
N PHE A 207 -10.91 10.93 -2.25
CA PHE A 207 -10.69 10.64 -0.86
C PHE A 207 -9.36 9.92 -0.66
N TYR A 208 -8.51 10.50 0.19
CA TYR A 208 -7.20 9.95 0.54
C TYR A 208 -7.29 9.31 1.92
N THR A 209 -6.66 8.17 2.07
CA THR A 209 -6.76 7.34 3.28
C THR A 209 -5.52 7.43 4.15
N TYR A 210 -4.33 7.62 3.57
CA TYR A 210 -3.09 7.65 4.33
C TYR A 210 -2.02 8.52 3.69
N PHE A 211 -1.05 8.92 4.51
CA PHE A 211 0.21 9.51 4.10
C PHE A 211 1.25 8.40 3.97
N ARG A 212 1.82 8.27 2.79
CA ARG A 212 2.95 7.41 2.53
C ARG A 212 4.24 8.18 2.74
N ASN A 213 4.97 7.86 3.80
CA ASN A 213 6.20 8.54 4.15
C ASN A 213 7.36 7.94 3.35
N LEU A 214 7.88 8.69 2.38
CA LEU A 214 9.01 8.28 1.56
C LEU A 214 10.31 8.76 2.22
N GLY A 215 10.87 7.91 3.09
CA GLY A 215 12.18 8.09 3.69
C GLY A 215 13.31 7.60 2.77
N ASP A 216 14.53 8.06 3.03
CA ASP A 216 15.73 7.69 2.25
C ASP A 216 16.13 6.21 2.40
N GLU A 217 15.53 5.46 3.34
CA GLU A 217 15.84 4.05 3.66
C GLU A 217 14.79 3.04 3.14
N SER A 218 13.85 3.46 2.28
CA SER A 218 12.83 2.56 1.74
C SER A 218 13.46 1.34 1.07
N VAL A 219 12.97 0.13 1.37
CA VAL A 219 13.39 -1.14 0.75
C VAL A 219 13.27 -1.09 -0.78
N THR A 220 12.32 -0.31 -1.29
CA THR A 220 12.11 -0.11 -2.73
C THR A 220 13.22 0.71 -3.41
N LEU A 221 14.14 1.29 -2.65
CA LEU A 221 15.30 2.01 -3.18
C LEU A 221 16.55 1.13 -3.35
N LYS A 222 16.56 -0.07 -2.77
CA LYS A 222 17.68 -1.03 -2.92
C LYS A 222 17.37 -2.00 -4.04
N LEU A 223 17.80 -1.65 -5.24
CA LEU A 223 17.60 -2.46 -6.44
C LEU A 223 18.67 -3.54 -6.51
N THR A 224 18.37 -4.73 -6.01
CA THR A 224 19.24 -5.91 -6.06
C THR A 224 18.74 -6.90 -7.12
N ASN A 225 19.57 -7.87 -7.51
CA ASN A 225 19.14 -8.97 -8.39
C ASN A 225 17.92 -9.70 -7.81
N GLU A 226 17.89 -9.94 -6.49
CA GLU A 226 16.77 -10.58 -5.82
C GLU A 226 15.48 -9.76 -5.97
N TYR A 227 15.58 -8.42 -5.94
CA TYR A 227 14.45 -7.54 -6.18
C TYR A 227 13.87 -7.73 -7.60
N PHE A 228 14.72 -7.73 -8.63
CA PHE A 228 14.27 -7.93 -10.01
C PHE A 228 13.71 -9.34 -10.24
N TYR A 229 14.36 -10.38 -9.73
CA TYR A 229 13.83 -11.75 -9.79
C TYR A 229 12.48 -11.86 -9.06
N GLY A 230 12.32 -11.18 -7.95
CA GLY A 230 11.06 -11.14 -7.22
C GLY A 230 9.94 -10.46 -8.01
N LEU A 231 10.21 -9.33 -8.68
CA LEU A 231 9.23 -8.68 -9.57
C LEU A 231 8.83 -9.58 -10.74
N ILE A 232 9.80 -10.27 -11.36
CA ILE A 232 9.50 -11.22 -12.45
C ILE A 232 8.58 -12.34 -11.94
N LYS A 233 8.83 -12.88 -10.75
CA LYS A 233 7.94 -13.87 -10.11
C LYS A 233 6.53 -13.30 -9.86
N ALA A 234 6.43 -12.08 -9.38
CA ALA A 234 5.13 -11.43 -9.17
C ALA A 234 4.36 -11.28 -10.49
N TYR A 235 5.04 -10.95 -11.59
CA TYR A 235 4.41 -10.85 -12.92
C TYR A 235 4.02 -12.21 -13.49
N LEU A 236 4.80 -13.26 -13.25
CA LEU A 236 4.42 -14.64 -13.58
C LEU A 236 3.15 -15.06 -12.86
N ILE A 237 3.08 -14.84 -11.54
CA ILE A 237 1.88 -15.14 -10.75
C ILE A 237 0.68 -14.31 -11.26
N ALA A 238 0.87 -13.03 -11.58
CA ALA A 238 -0.19 -12.18 -12.13
C ALA A 238 -0.70 -12.71 -13.49
N SER A 239 0.20 -13.17 -14.35
CA SER A 239 -0.17 -13.81 -15.64
C SER A 239 -0.99 -15.08 -15.41
N ASP A 240 -0.56 -15.94 -14.49
CA ASP A 240 -1.28 -17.18 -14.15
C ASP A 240 -2.68 -16.89 -13.57
N LEU A 241 -2.81 -15.83 -12.75
CA LEU A 241 -4.10 -15.37 -12.24
C LEU A 241 -5.03 -14.92 -13.38
N PHE A 242 -4.52 -14.17 -14.33
CA PHE A 242 -5.30 -13.72 -15.50
C PHE A 242 -5.75 -14.90 -16.36
N GLU A 243 -4.87 -15.85 -16.64
CA GLU A 243 -5.21 -17.08 -17.35
C GLU A 243 -6.29 -17.88 -16.61
N LYS A 244 -6.11 -18.10 -15.31
CA LYS A 244 -7.05 -18.82 -14.42
C LYS A 244 -8.44 -18.21 -14.42
N HIS A 245 -8.55 -16.87 -14.48
CA HIS A 245 -9.81 -16.15 -14.44
C HIS A 245 -10.35 -15.79 -15.84
N GLY A 246 -9.69 -16.19 -16.92
CA GLY A 246 -10.10 -15.93 -18.29
C GLY A 246 -10.17 -14.43 -18.62
N VAL A 247 -9.20 -13.65 -18.11
CA VAL A 247 -9.13 -12.21 -18.37
C VAL A 247 -8.79 -11.98 -19.83
N ASP A 248 -9.51 -11.10 -20.51
CA ASP A 248 -9.31 -10.76 -21.91
C ASP A 248 -7.90 -10.19 -22.16
N ASP A 249 -7.28 -10.57 -23.28
CA ASP A 249 -5.91 -10.20 -23.64
C ASP A 249 -5.71 -8.68 -23.69
N ASN A 250 -6.72 -7.91 -24.13
CA ASN A 250 -6.61 -6.45 -24.17
C ASN A 250 -6.54 -5.85 -22.76
N ILE A 251 -7.24 -6.47 -21.79
CA ILE A 251 -7.15 -6.04 -20.38
C ILE A 251 -5.79 -6.39 -19.81
N GLN A 252 -5.31 -7.62 -20.06
CA GLN A 252 -3.97 -8.05 -19.64
C GLN A 252 -2.89 -7.12 -20.23
N GLU A 253 -2.99 -6.79 -21.51
CA GLU A 253 -2.06 -5.88 -22.19
C GLU A 253 -1.98 -4.53 -21.48
N ILE A 254 -3.12 -3.90 -21.15
CA ILE A 254 -3.17 -2.61 -20.44
C ILE A 254 -2.48 -2.70 -19.07
N VAL A 255 -2.76 -3.76 -18.31
CA VAL A 255 -2.17 -3.95 -16.97
C VAL A 255 -0.66 -4.18 -17.07
N PHE A 256 -0.22 -5.07 -17.95
CA PHE A 256 1.21 -5.37 -18.09
C PHE A 256 2.01 -4.23 -18.73
N HIS A 257 1.42 -3.38 -19.56
CA HIS A 257 2.07 -2.17 -20.03
C HIS A 257 2.59 -1.32 -18.86
N ASN A 258 1.75 -1.07 -17.86
CA ASN A 258 2.15 -0.28 -16.71
C ASN A 258 3.21 -0.98 -15.83
N HIS A 259 3.06 -2.29 -15.63
CA HIS A 259 4.03 -3.03 -14.82
C HIS A 259 5.39 -3.17 -15.51
N LEU A 260 5.42 -3.37 -16.81
CA LEU A 260 6.68 -3.38 -17.57
C LEU A 260 7.28 -1.98 -17.69
N SER A 261 6.46 -0.93 -17.75
CA SER A 261 6.94 0.46 -17.64
C SER A 261 7.64 0.70 -16.30
N PHE A 262 7.01 0.29 -15.20
CA PHE A 262 7.61 0.37 -13.86
C PHE A 262 8.91 -0.44 -13.77
N PHE A 263 8.92 -1.67 -14.28
CA PHE A 263 10.14 -2.50 -14.31
C PHE A 263 11.26 -1.82 -15.10
N THR A 264 10.93 -1.26 -16.26
CA THR A 264 11.88 -0.53 -17.11
C THR A 264 12.45 0.71 -16.41
N GLU A 265 11.59 1.45 -15.69
CA GLU A 265 12.02 2.60 -14.87
C GLU A 265 13.01 2.18 -13.80
N ARG A 266 12.79 1.03 -13.13
CA ARG A 266 13.72 0.48 -12.13
C ARG A 266 15.05 0.06 -12.77
N VAL A 267 15.01 -0.62 -13.91
CA VAL A 267 16.23 -0.95 -14.69
C VAL A 267 16.99 0.33 -15.05
N MET A 268 16.31 1.39 -15.51
CA MET A 268 16.94 2.66 -15.83
C MET A 268 17.58 3.32 -14.60
N SER A 269 16.90 3.29 -13.47
CA SER A 269 17.40 3.86 -12.21
C SER A 269 18.65 3.14 -11.74
N GLU A 270 18.69 1.80 -11.85
CA GLU A 270 19.84 0.99 -11.51
C GLU A 270 21.00 1.21 -12.48
N TYR A 271 20.72 1.17 -13.77
CA TYR A 271 21.76 1.31 -14.82
C TYR A 271 22.50 2.65 -14.79
N TYR A 272 21.81 3.73 -14.39
CA TYR A 272 22.39 5.07 -14.37
C TYR A 272 22.86 5.54 -12.99
N CYS A 273 22.86 4.68 -11.97
CA CYS A 273 23.54 4.98 -10.72
C CYS A 273 25.06 4.82 -10.85
N GLU A 274 25.83 5.48 -9.99
CA GLU A 274 27.32 5.47 -10.09
C GLU A 274 27.94 4.07 -9.87
N ASP A 275 27.21 3.16 -9.23
CA ASP A 275 27.62 1.79 -8.86
C ASP A 275 27.01 0.71 -9.76
N CYS A 276 26.45 1.06 -10.91
CA CYS A 276 25.74 0.12 -11.78
C CYS A 276 26.64 -1.02 -12.29
N ASN A 277 26.13 -2.26 -12.17
CA ASN A 277 26.80 -3.45 -12.62
C ASN A 277 26.10 -4.08 -13.85
N ASP A 278 26.60 -3.77 -15.05
CA ASP A 278 26.13 -4.34 -16.32
C ASP A 278 26.01 -5.87 -16.29
N ALA A 279 26.91 -6.55 -15.57
CA ALA A 279 26.91 -8.00 -15.46
C ALA A 279 25.68 -8.53 -14.72
N GLU A 280 25.20 -7.81 -13.70
CA GLU A 280 24.02 -8.20 -12.91
C GLU A 280 22.73 -8.08 -13.74
N LEU A 281 22.54 -6.98 -14.48
CA LEU A 281 21.38 -6.84 -15.39
C LEU A 281 21.42 -7.90 -16.51
N SER A 282 22.60 -8.18 -17.07
CA SER A 282 22.77 -9.23 -18.07
C SER A 282 22.37 -10.60 -17.52
N GLU A 283 22.71 -10.91 -16.27
CA GLU A 283 22.31 -12.15 -15.61
C GLU A 283 20.78 -12.25 -15.47
N ILE A 284 20.11 -11.16 -15.06
CA ILE A 284 18.65 -11.13 -14.93
C ILE A 284 17.98 -11.41 -16.28
N PHE A 285 18.37 -10.70 -17.34
CA PHE A 285 17.75 -10.82 -18.66
C PHE A 285 18.09 -12.10 -19.42
N SER A 286 19.14 -12.82 -19.01
CA SER A 286 19.50 -14.16 -19.52
C SER A 286 19.00 -15.31 -18.62
N SER A 287 18.27 -15.02 -17.56
CA SER A 287 17.79 -16.01 -16.62
C SER A 287 16.63 -16.85 -17.18
N GLU A 288 16.53 -18.12 -16.73
CA GLU A 288 15.40 -19.00 -17.04
C GLU A 288 14.06 -18.37 -16.62
N LEU A 289 14.04 -17.60 -15.51
CA LEU A 289 12.85 -16.94 -15.01
C LEU A 289 12.35 -15.84 -15.95
N PHE A 290 13.28 -15.07 -16.54
CA PHE A 290 12.93 -14.05 -17.55
C PHE A 290 12.47 -14.70 -18.86
N ASP A 291 13.06 -15.85 -19.23
CA ASP A 291 12.62 -16.66 -20.35
C ASP A 291 11.21 -17.21 -20.14
N GLU A 292 10.91 -17.70 -18.94
CA GLU A 292 9.57 -18.16 -18.57
C GLU A 292 8.54 -17.03 -18.70
N LEU A 293 8.83 -15.84 -18.16
CA LEU A 293 7.93 -14.68 -18.28
C LEU A 293 7.70 -14.31 -19.75
N SER A 294 8.77 -14.16 -20.53
CA SER A 294 8.67 -13.81 -21.95
C SER A 294 7.94 -14.87 -22.79
N GLY A 295 7.92 -16.11 -22.32
CA GLY A 295 7.24 -17.25 -22.95
C GLY A 295 5.74 -17.32 -22.71
N LYS A 296 5.19 -16.55 -21.76
CA LYS A 296 3.74 -16.48 -21.53
C LYS A 296 3.00 -15.97 -22.77
N GLU A 297 1.82 -16.51 -23.05
CA GLU A 297 1.08 -16.23 -24.29
C GLU A 297 0.85 -14.74 -24.52
N ILE A 298 0.47 -13.99 -23.47
CA ILE A 298 0.24 -12.54 -23.56
C ILE A 298 1.50 -11.79 -24.01
N PHE A 299 2.68 -12.19 -23.58
CA PHE A 299 3.92 -11.52 -23.93
C PHE A 299 4.48 -12.00 -25.28
N LYS A 300 4.36 -13.28 -25.57
CA LYS A 300 4.85 -13.87 -26.81
C LYS A 300 4.04 -13.44 -28.03
N ASN A 301 2.71 -13.37 -27.89
CA ASN A 301 1.80 -13.08 -28.99
C ASN A 301 1.60 -11.58 -29.23
N ASN A 302 1.93 -10.73 -28.27
CA ASN A 302 1.88 -9.29 -28.44
C ASN A 302 3.22 -8.75 -29.02
N PRO A 303 3.21 -8.09 -30.20
CA PRO A 303 4.44 -7.62 -30.84
C PRO A 303 5.24 -6.63 -30.01
N ASN A 304 4.57 -5.76 -29.24
CA ASN A 304 5.25 -4.76 -28.42
C ASN A 304 6.00 -5.43 -27.26
N PHE A 305 5.34 -6.40 -26.60
CA PHE A 305 5.95 -7.13 -25.50
C PHE A 305 7.08 -8.05 -26.00
N SER A 306 6.85 -8.82 -27.07
CA SER A 306 7.90 -9.71 -27.58
C SER A 306 9.14 -8.92 -28.02
N GLN A 307 8.97 -7.77 -28.67
CA GLN A 307 10.08 -6.90 -29.02
C GLN A 307 10.81 -6.35 -27.79
N TYR A 308 10.04 -5.97 -26.73
CA TYR A 308 10.63 -5.54 -25.46
C TYR A 308 11.54 -6.62 -24.86
N PHE A 309 11.03 -7.84 -24.71
CA PHE A 309 11.80 -8.94 -24.13
C PHE A 309 13.03 -9.29 -24.96
N GLU A 310 12.93 -9.30 -26.29
CA GLU A 310 14.09 -9.53 -27.19
C GLU A 310 15.16 -8.46 -27.00
N ARG A 311 14.78 -7.19 -26.90
CA ARG A 311 15.73 -6.08 -26.71
C ARG A 311 16.45 -6.18 -25.37
N MET A 312 15.72 -6.50 -24.28
CA MET A 312 16.35 -6.71 -22.97
C MET A 312 17.36 -7.86 -23.01
N LYS A 313 17.01 -9.00 -23.62
CA LYS A 313 17.93 -10.15 -23.80
C LYS A 313 19.15 -9.81 -24.64
N ASN A 314 19.03 -8.91 -25.61
CA ASN A 314 20.13 -8.46 -26.47
C ASN A 314 21.02 -7.39 -25.81
N GLY A 315 20.79 -7.03 -24.56
CA GLY A 315 21.58 -6.05 -23.83
C GLY A 315 21.28 -4.60 -24.23
N GLU A 316 20.13 -4.34 -24.88
CA GLU A 316 19.78 -2.98 -25.32
C GLU A 316 19.35 -2.05 -24.15
N TYR A 317 19.27 -2.58 -22.93
CA TYR A 317 19.04 -1.82 -21.69
C TYR A 317 20.18 -0.82 -21.38
N ASN A 318 21.34 -0.95 -22.01
CA ASN A 318 22.44 -0.01 -21.91
C ASN A 318 22.28 1.24 -22.79
N ASN A 319 21.21 1.36 -23.53
CA ASN A 319 20.93 2.51 -24.40
C ASN A 319 19.80 3.34 -23.77
N ARG A 320 20.18 4.49 -23.15
CA ARG A 320 19.23 5.39 -22.47
C ARG A 320 18.12 5.89 -23.38
N ASP A 321 18.43 6.26 -24.61
CA ASP A 321 17.43 6.79 -25.54
C ASP A 321 16.44 5.68 -25.94
N LEU A 322 16.92 4.45 -26.07
CA LEU A 322 16.08 3.30 -26.35
C LEU A 322 15.18 2.96 -25.17
N LEU A 323 15.71 2.90 -23.94
CA LEU A 323 14.93 2.67 -22.75
C LEU A 323 13.87 3.78 -22.55
N ASN A 324 14.23 5.03 -22.78
CA ASN A 324 13.28 6.14 -22.79
C ASN A 324 12.18 5.93 -23.85
N ASN A 325 12.54 5.47 -25.05
CA ASN A 325 11.55 5.18 -26.09
C ASN A 325 10.64 4.00 -25.71
N ILE A 326 11.21 2.94 -25.12
CA ILE A 326 10.43 1.80 -24.59
C ILE A 326 9.48 2.27 -23.48
N TYR A 327 10.00 3.01 -22.50
CA TYR A 327 9.23 3.61 -21.41
C TYR A 327 8.10 4.48 -21.95
N GLN A 328 8.41 5.35 -22.92
CA GLN A 328 7.39 6.18 -23.58
C GLN A 328 6.36 5.33 -24.34
N THR A 329 6.78 4.26 -25.03
CA THR A 329 5.86 3.37 -25.75
C THR A 329 4.89 2.68 -24.80
N PHE A 330 5.33 2.25 -23.63
CA PHE A 330 4.46 1.66 -22.61
C PHE A 330 3.62 2.70 -21.84
N ASN A 331 4.07 3.94 -21.74
CA ASN A 331 3.31 5.02 -21.12
C ASN A 331 2.35 5.74 -22.08
N PHE A 332 2.40 5.44 -23.38
CA PHE A 332 1.60 6.11 -24.39
C PHE A 332 0.31 5.33 -24.73
N ASP A 333 -0.71 5.52 -23.90
CA ASP A 333 -2.06 5.63 -24.47
C ASP A 333 -2.41 7.12 -24.55
N SER A 334 -2.51 7.66 -25.78
CA SER A 334 -2.62 9.09 -26.07
C SER A 334 -3.87 9.76 -25.45
N GLU A 335 -4.91 9.00 -25.12
CA GLU A 335 -6.09 9.49 -24.41
C GLU A 335 -5.80 9.78 -22.94
N ILE A 336 -5.05 8.90 -22.24
CA ILE A 336 -4.70 9.07 -20.83
C ILE A 336 -3.80 10.29 -20.64
N ILE A 337 -2.90 10.58 -21.58
CA ILE A 337 -2.03 11.75 -21.51
C ILE A 337 -2.78 13.04 -21.85
N SER A 338 -3.71 12.99 -22.78
CA SER A 338 -4.62 14.12 -23.03
C SER A 338 -5.41 14.46 -21.77
N ASP A 339 -5.90 13.44 -21.06
CA ASP A 339 -6.66 13.59 -19.83
C ASP A 339 -5.77 14.06 -18.67
N LEU A 340 -4.54 13.55 -18.56
CA LEU A 340 -3.55 14.03 -17.58
C LEU A 340 -3.15 15.49 -17.81
N LYS A 341 -2.97 15.90 -19.06
CA LYS A 341 -2.73 17.33 -19.41
C LYS A 341 -3.93 18.20 -19.11
N TYR A 342 -5.14 17.71 -19.36
CA TYR A 342 -6.38 18.40 -19.02
C TYR A 342 -6.49 18.59 -17.50
N VAL A 343 -6.34 17.51 -16.72
CA VAL A 343 -6.40 17.53 -15.25
C VAL A 343 -5.32 18.43 -14.67
N LYS A 344 -4.07 18.34 -15.16
CA LYS A 344 -2.98 19.22 -14.73
C LYS A 344 -3.27 20.69 -15.02
N ASN A 345 -3.92 21.00 -16.15
CA ASN A 345 -4.39 22.34 -16.48
C ASN A 345 -5.55 22.79 -15.58
N GLU A 346 -6.51 21.91 -15.28
CA GLU A 346 -7.62 22.24 -14.38
C GLU A 346 -7.15 22.43 -12.93
N ILE A 347 -6.22 21.60 -12.43
CA ILE A 347 -5.57 21.81 -11.12
C ILE A 347 -4.84 23.15 -11.07
N SER A 348 -4.15 23.53 -12.15
CA SER A 348 -3.46 24.84 -12.22
C SER A 348 -4.44 26.01 -12.25
N LYS A 349 -5.64 25.84 -12.81
CA LYS A 349 -6.72 26.87 -12.83
C LYS A 349 -7.42 27.00 -11.48
N LEU A 350 -7.51 25.92 -10.70
CA LEU A 350 -8.15 25.94 -9.37
C LEU A 350 -7.35 26.76 -8.35
N ASN A 351 -6.14 27.23 -8.70
CA ASN A 351 -5.30 28.09 -7.85
C ASN A 351 -5.26 27.62 -6.37
N ILE A 352 -5.29 26.31 -6.19
CA ILE A 352 -5.10 25.69 -4.87
C ILE A 352 -3.64 25.99 -4.54
N GLN A 353 -3.43 27.04 -3.77
CA GLN A 353 -2.09 27.39 -3.31
C GLN A 353 -1.62 26.22 -2.44
N PRO A 354 -0.57 25.49 -2.82
CA PRO A 354 0.00 24.43 -2.00
C PRO A 354 0.29 24.89 -0.56
N ASN A 355 0.64 26.17 -0.42
CA ASN A 355 0.92 26.81 0.85
C ASN A 355 -0.26 26.78 1.82
N ARG A 356 -1.52 26.87 1.38
CA ARG A 356 -2.67 26.92 2.28
C ARG A 356 -2.96 25.54 2.90
N ILE A 357 -2.85 24.47 2.12
CA ILE A 357 -2.98 23.09 2.63
C ILE A 357 -1.80 22.76 3.55
N GLN A 358 -0.62 23.25 3.22
CA GLN A 358 0.59 23.08 4.05
C GLN A 358 0.46 23.84 5.37
N GLU A 359 -0.06 25.08 5.36
CA GLU A 359 -0.34 25.88 6.56
C GLU A 359 -1.41 25.22 7.42
N ASP A 360 -2.50 24.73 6.81
CA ASP A 360 -3.60 24.03 7.52
C ASP A 360 -3.10 22.70 8.12
N ASN A 361 -2.26 21.94 7.42
CA ASN A 361 -1.67 20.70 7.94
C ASN A 361 -0.63 20.95 9.04
N ILE A 362 0.19 21.99 8.93
CA ILE A 362 1.12 22.40 10.00
C ILE A 362 0.31 22.84 11.22
N HIS A 363 -0.77 23.58 11.00
CA HIS A 363 -1.67 24.00 12.07
C HIS A 363 -2.36 22.80 12.74
N LEU A 364 -2.87 21.82 11.96
CA LEU A 364 -3.49 20.60 12.46
C LEU A 364 -2.48 19.71 13.22
N LYS A 365 -1.24 19.56 12.73
CA LYS A 365 -0.18 18.85 13.45
C LYS A 365 0.13 19.52 14.79
N LYS A 366 0.15 20.86 14.84
CA LYS A 366 0.36 21.61 16.07
C LYS A 366 -0.79 21.42 17.05
N VAL A 367 -2.04 21.54 16.58
CA VAL A 367 -3.25 21.34 17.39
C VAL A 367 -3.32 19.91 17.92
N ASN A 368 -3.02 18.90 17.11
CA ASN A 368 -2.98 17.51 17.55
C ASN A 368 -1.91 17.25 18.62
N LYS A 369 -0.76 17.91 18.51
CA LYS A 369 0.28 17.83 19.53
C LYS A 369 -0.18 18.47 20.84
N GLU A 370 -0.75 19.67 20.79
CA GLU A 370 -1.30 20.37 21.96
C GLU A 370 -2.44 19.58 22.63
N LEU A 371 -3.32 18.94 21.83
CA LEU A 371 -4.38 18.07 22.34
C LEU A 371 -3.84 16.80 22.97
N SER A 372 -2.76 16.23 22.44
CA SER A 372 -2.10 15.05 23.03
C SER A 372 -1.47 15.40 24.39
N GLU A 373 -0.76 16.52 24.47
CA GLU A 373 -0.15 17.01 25.72
C GLU A 373 -1.22 17.33 26.78
N GLU A 374 -2.35 17.93 26.37
CA GLU A 374 -3.48 18.22 27.26
C GLU A 374 -4.19 16.95 27.74
N ASN A 375 -4.35 15.94 26.88
CA ASN A 375 -4.90 14.63 27.25
C ASN A 375 -3.99 13.89 28.24
N GLU A 376 -2.67 13.97 28.09
CA GLU A 376 -1.73 13.42 29.07
C GLU A 376 -1.83 14.14 30.42
N ARG A 377 -1.93 15.46 30.39
CA ARG A 377 -2.14 16.28 31.59
C ARG A 377 -3.43 15.90 32.31
N LEU A 378 -4.56 15.88 31.58
CA LEU A 378 -5.86 15.51 32.12
C LEU A 378 -5.89 14.08 32.67
N THR A 379 -5.21 13.16 32.00
CA THR A 379 -5.08 11.77 32.46
C THR A 379 -4.30 11.71 33.77
N SER A 380 -3.23 12.48 33.89
CA SER A 380 -2.45 12.59 35.12
C SER A 380 -3.28 13.18 36.27
N GLU A 381 -3.98 14.29 36.01
CA GLU A 381 -4.88 14.92 37.00
C GLU A 381 -6.01 13.98 37.43
N LEU A 382 -6.59 13.24 36.50
CA LEU A 382 -7.61 12.21 36.80
C LEU A 382 -7.08 11.09 37.68
N ASN A 383 -5.85 10.65 37.43
CA ASN A 383 -5.19 9.63 38.25
C ASN A 383 -4.85 10.15 39.64
N GLU A 384 -4.45 11.41 39.78
CA GLU A 384 -4.26 12.05 41.08
C GLU A 384 -5.58 12.15 41.86
N ILE A 385 -6.67 12.59 41.21
CA ILE A 385 -8.01 12.61 41.81
C ILE A 385 -8.43 11.22 42.27
N LYS A 386 -8.29 10.19 41.42
CA LYS A 386 -8.62 8.80 41.75
C LYS A 386 -7.75 8.23 42.88
N SER A 387 -6.51 8.70 43.02
CA SER A 387 -5.61 8.28 44.09
C SER A 387 -5.87 9.00 45.42
N SER A 388 -6.60 10.14 45.38
CA SER A 388 -6.87 10.95 46.54
C SER A 388 -7.69 10.25 47.63
N LYS A 389 -7.42 10.54 48.89
CA LYS A 389 -8.16 9.97 50.05
C LYS A 389 -9.66 10.29 49.98
N LEU A 390 -10.03 11.42 49.43
CA LEU A 390 -11.44 11.85 49.26
C LEU A 390 -12.21 11.01 48.25
N TRP A 391 -11.60 10.65 47.12
CA TRP A 391 -12.20 9.76 46.11
C TRP A 391 -12.39 8.33 46.64
N LYS A 392 -11.39 7.84 47.37
CA LYS A 392 -11.45 6.50 48.00
C LYS A 392 -12.49 6.42 49.12
N LEU A 393 -12.80 7.54 49.79
CA LEU A 393 -13.87 7.62 50.78
C LEU A 393 -15.27 7.70 50.14
N LYS A 394 -15.42 8.40 49.01
CA LYS A 394 -16.73 8.56 48.33
C LYS A 394 -17.20 7.26 47.64
N ASN A 395 -16.31 6.35 47.30
CA ASN A 395 -16.61 5.07 46.65
C ASN A 395 -16.63 3.88 47.65
N LYS A 396 -16.62 4.15 48.96
CA LYS A 396 -16.79 3.15 50.03
C LYS A 396 -18.17 3.16 50.67
N PHE A 397 -19.07 4.00 50.19
CA PHE A 397 -20.47 4.03 50.52
C PHE A 397 -21.25 3.97 49.18
#